data_c14bbe88ae19fa5d94b33658d7bdd1bc
#
_entry.id   c14bbe88ae19fa5d94b33658d7bdd1bc
#
_cell.length_a   1.000
_cell.length_b   1.000
_cell.length_c   1.000
_cell.angle_alpha   90.00
_cell.angle_beta   90.00
_cell.angle_gamma   90.00
#
_symmetry.space_group_name_H-M   'P 1'
#
loop_
_entity.id
_entity.type
_entity.pdbx_description
1 polymer ?
#
loop_
_entity_poly.entity_id
_entity_poly.type
_entity_poly.pdbx_seq_one_letter_code
_entity_poly.pdbx_strand_id
1 'polypeptide(L)'
;MARIGYLWNTPHYKYLEEDKQWMLDNGCEQIIEEQNIHEKPRPEWQRLIEALTTSDELVVGKFSNAVRGARELSILLEFCRKNMVRVISIRDRIDSTGEMFKDTRSSDILNMMATLPQEALAMRRANSSTSKLKKPIKAHTSATLLKLERNKMVVNMYKSGHTIDDIWQRSGFKSRSSLFRILNEAGVDLNRGHTKGPLKKRNHSNEEDDNEKD
;
A
#
# COMPACT_ATOMS: atom_id res chain seq x y z
N MET A 1 -12.16 -13.04 31.36
CA MET A 1 -12.87 -13.17 30.07
C MET A 1 -13.27 -11.77 29.64
N ALA A 2 -12.47 -11.16 28.80
CA ALA A 2 -12.70 -9.80 28.30
C ALA A 2 -13.23 -9.85 26.88
N ARG A 3 -14.22 -9.01 26.57
CA ARG A 3 -14.69 -8.80 25.19
C ARG A 3 -14.07 -7.53 24.64
N ILE A 4 -13.22 -7.68 23.61
CA ILE A 4 -12.41 -6.59 23.07
C ILE A 4 -12.79 -6.36 21.61
N GLY A 5 -13.22 -5.15 21.30
CA GLY A 5 -13.52 -4.68 19.96
C GLY A 5 -12.28 -4.18 19.23
N TYR A 6 -12.18 -4.47 17.94
CA TYR A 6 -11.17 -3.89 17.06
C TYR A 6 -11.80 -3.32 15.79
N LEU A 7 -11.42 -2.11 15.47
CA LEU A 7 -11.85 -1.38 14.26
C LEU A 7 -10.67 -0.66 13.62
N TRP A 8 -10.53 -0.82 12.32
CA TRP A 8 -9.60 0.00 11.56
C TRP A 8 -10.33 1.22 11.00
N ASN A 9 -9.98 2.40 11.52
CA ASN A 9 -10.54 3.67 11.08
C ASN A 9 -9.97 4.05 9.71
N THR A 10 -10.76 3.80 8.67
CA THR A 10 -10.44 4.18 7.30
C THR A 10 -11.63 4.90 6.67
N PRO A 11 -11.40 5.96 5.84
CA PRO A 11 -12.48 6.70 5.18
C PRO A 11 -13.41 5.84 4.32
N HIS A 12 -12.98 4.64 3.97
CA HIS A 12 -13.74 3.70 3.16
C HIS A 12 -14.56 2.69 3.97
N TYR A 13 -14.39 2.67 5.29
CA TYR A 13 -15.22 1.87 6.18
C TYR A 13 -16.40 2.71 6.69
N LYS A 14 -17.55 2.53 6.06
CA LYS A 14 -18.74 3.38 6.32
C LYS A 14 -19.44 3.08 7.64
N TYR A 15 -19.18 1.94 8.24
CA TYR A 15 -19.91 1.41 9.38
C TYR A 15 -19.19 1.64 10.72
N LEU A 16 -18.17 2.49 10.76
CA LEU A 16 -17.31 2.65 11.94
C LEU A 16 -18.09 2.98 13.21
N GLU A 17 -18.94 4.00 13.15
CA GLU A 17 -19.70 4.46 14.31
C GLU A 17 -20.82 3.48 14.70
N GLU A 18 -21.49 2.86 13.72
CA GLU A 18 -22.50 1.84 13.97
C GLU A 18 -21.91 0.61 14.65
N ASP A 19 -20.74 0.17 14.19
CA ASP A 19 -20.06 -0.99 14.76
C ASP A 19 -19.49 -0.69 16.15
N LYS A 20 -19.02 0.53 16.39
CA LYS A 20 -18.66 1.00 17.73
C LYS A 20 -19.83 0.93 18.68
N GLN A 21 -20.98 1.48 18.27
CA GLN A 21 -22.18 1.45 19.10
C GLN A 21 -22.61 0.01 19.37
N TRP A 22 -22.61 -0.83 18.33
CA TRP A 22 -22.93 -2.25 18.51
C TRP A 22 -22.00 -2.94 19.52
N MET A 23 -20.70 -2.66 19.46
CA MET A 23 -19.70 -3.21 20.40
C MET A 23 -19.99 -2.77 21.84
N LEU A 24 -20.34 -1.50 22.06
CA LEU A 24 -20.71 -1.00 23.37
C LEU A 24 -21.98 -1.65 23.90
N ASP A 25 -23.04 -1.74 23.06
CA ASP A 25 -24.32 -2.35 23.42
C ASP A 25 -24.20 -3.84 23.72
N ASN A 26 -23.21 -4.51 23.12
CA ASN A 26 -22.95 -5.93 23.33
C ASN A 26 -21.82 -6.20 24.34
N GLY A 27 -21.46 -5.23 25.17
CA GLY A 27 -20.60 -5.42 26.32
C GLY A 27 -19.10 -5.56 26.00
N CYS A 28 -18.59 -4.93 24.95
CA CYS A 28 -17.16 -4.79 24.77
C CYS A 28 -16.60 -3.88 25.86
N GLU A 29 -15.68 -4.41 26.66
CA GLU A 29 -15.02 -3.69 27.75
C GLU A 29 -14.01 -2.66 27.20
N GLN A 30 -13.42 -2.95 26.07
CA GLN A 30 -12.46 -2.11 25.37
C GLN A 30 -12.73 -2.15 23.87
N ILE A 31 -12.65 -0.97 23.22
CA ILE A 31 -12.66 -0.84 21.76
C ILE A 31 -11.36 -0.23 21.30
N ILE A 32 -10.59 -0.96 20.54
CA ILE A 32 -9.30 -0.54 19.99
C ILE A 32 -9.51 -0.05 18.57
N GLU A 33 -9.15 1.20 18.33
CA GLU A 33 -9.28 1.83 17.02
C GLU A 33 -7.90 2.05 16.39
N GLU A 34 -7.61 1.32 15.34
CA GLU A 34 -6.40 1.50 14.54
C GLU A 34 -6.55 2.69 13.60
N GLN A 35 -5.63 3.65 13.68
CA GLN A 35 -5.67 4.82 12.81
C GLN A 35 -5.20 4.51 11.40
N ASN A 36 -5.82 5.15 10.42
CA ASN A 36 -5.53 5.00 9.00
C ASN A 36 -4.04 5.19 8.63
N ILE A 37 -3.33 6.10 9.30
CA ILE A 37 -1.91 6.38 9.06
C ILE A 37 -1.01 5.18 9.38
N HIS A 38 -1.48 4.25 10.18
CA HIS A 38 -0.74 3.05 10.63
C HIS A 38 -1.07 1.78 9.83
N GLU A 39 -1.60 1.91 8.62
CA GLU A 39 -1.99 0.76 7.78
C GLU A 39 -0.92 -0.35 7.68
N LYS A 40 0.35 0.02 7.52
CA LYS A 40 1.44 -0.96 7.37
C LYS A 40 1.86 -1.59 8.68
N PRO A 41 2.23 -0.81 9.74
CA PRO A 41 2.70 -1.39 11.00
C PRO A 41 1.55 -1.98 11.82
N ARG A 42 0.36 -1.35 11.83
CA ARG A 42 -0.80 -1.74 12.64
C ARG A 42 -0.43 -2.07 14.09
N PRO A 43 0.14 -1.10 14.82
CA PRO A 43 0.67 -1.34 16.15
C PRO A 43 -0.41 -1.74 17.15
N GLU A 44 -1.63 -1.19 17.03
CA GLU A 44 -2.73 -1.51 17.93
C GLU A 44 -3.24 -2.93 17.70
N TRP A 45 -3.31 -3.37 16.42
CA TRP A 45 -3.62 -4.76 16.11
C TRP A 45 -2.60 -5.74 16.67
N GLN A 46 -1.32 -5.43 16.54
CA GLN A 46 -0.26 -6.30 17.05
C GLN A 46 -0.32 -6.41 18.58
N ARG A 47 -0.46 -5.28 19.28
CA ARG A 47 -0.63 -5.26 20.74
C ARG A 47 -1.86 -6.03 21.19
N LEU A 48 -2.98 -5.89 20.46
CA LEU A 48 -4.19 -6.62 20.76
C LEU A 48 -3.97 -8.13 20.66
N ILE A 49 -3.40 -8.62 19.54
CA ILE A 49 -3.17 -10.06 19.35
C ILE A 49 -2.22 -10.61 20.41
N GLU A 50 -1.19 -9.85 20.82
CA GLU A 50 -0.25 -10.25 21.87
C GLU A 50 -0.89 -10.26 23.27
N ALA A 51 -1.91 -9.42 23.49
CA ALA A 51 -2.58 -9.29 24.79
C ALA A 51 -3.75 -10.27 24.97
N LEU A 52 -4.30 -10.83 23.89
CA LEU A 52 -5.42 -11.78 23.95
C LEU A 52 -5.01 -13.06 24.67
N THR A 53 -5.82 -13.44 25.66
CA THR A 53 -5.64 -14.65 26.46
C THR A 53 -6.77 -15.65 26.26
N THR A 54 -6.59 -16.83 26.84
CA THR A 54 -7.60 -17.89 26.81
C THR A 54 -8.94 -17.40 27.35
N SER A 55 -10.01 -17.70 26.63
CA SER A 55 -11.39 -17.32 26.93
C SER A 55 -11.75 -15.84 26.70
N ASP A 56 -10.85 -15.04 26.13
CA ASP A 56 -11.22 -13.72 25.66
C ASP A 56 -12.03 -13.76 24.35
N GLU A 57 -12.77 -12.70 24.08
CA GLU A 57 -13.58 -12.55 22.88
C GLU A 57 -13.08 -11.38 22.04
N LEU A 58 -12.72 -11.68 20.81
CA LEU A 58 -12.33 -10.69 19.82
C LEU A 58 -13.54 -10.34 18.94
N VAL A 59 -13.95 -9.07 18.97
CA VAL A 59 -15.04 -8.56 18.14
C VAL A 59 -14.46 -7.64 17.07
N VAL A 60 -14.76 -7.91 15.80
CA VAL A 60 -14.36 -7.09 14.66
C VAL A 60 -15.61 -6.60 13.90
N GLY A 61 -15.53 -5.41 13.33
CA GLY A 61 -16.65 -4.90 12.53
C GLY A 61 -16.91 -5.76 11.30
N LYS A 62 -15.87 -6.02 10.52
CA LYS A 62 -15.87 -6.93 9.37
C LYS A 62 -14.48 -7.55 9.20
N PHE A 63 -14.37 -8.80 8.76
CA PHE A 63 -13.06 -9.41 8.53
C PHE A 63 -12.23 -8.63 7.50
N SER A 64 -12.83 -8.12 6.44
CA SER A 64 -12.12 -7.29 5.44
C SER A 64 -11.59 -5.96 6.00
N ASN A 65 -12.15 -5.46 7.11
CA ASN A 65 -11.62 -4.32 7.87
C ASN A 65 -10.48 -4.74 8.81
N ALA A 66 -10.59 -5.91 9.46
CA ALA A 66 -9.62 -6.38 10.43
C ALA A 66 -8.37 -7.01 9.81
N VAL A 67 -8.50 -7.78 8.72
CA VAL A 67 -7.39 -8.52 8.09
C VAL A 67 -7.14 -8.08 6.65
N ARG A 68 -5.91 -8.32 6.16
CA ARG A 68 -5.46 -7.88 4.82
C ARG A 68 -5.80 -8.87 3.70
N GLY A 69 -6.47 -9.95 4.02
CA GLY A 69 -6.88 -10.98 3.07
C GLY A 69 -6.88 -12.38 3.67
N ALA A 70 -7.12 -13.38 2.85
CA ALA A 70 -7.34 -14.75 3.27
C ALA A 70 -6.20 -15.36 4.11
N ARG A 71 -4.95 -15.06 3.78
CA ARG A 71 -3.79 -15.56 4.52
C ARG A 71 -3.76 -15.03 5.97
N GLU A 72 -3.99 -13.73 6.15
CA GLU A 72 -4.01 -13.13 7.49
C GLU A 72 -5.23 -13.59 8.29
N LEU A 73 -6.38 -13.79 7.63
CA LEU A 73 -7.55 -14.41 8.25
C LEU A 73 -7.23 -15.82 8.76
N SER A 74 -6.58 -16.65 7.93
CA SER A 74 -6.21 -18.01 8.33
C SER A 74 -5.30 -18.02 9.55
N ILE A 75 -4.30 -17.12 9.60
CA ILE A 75 -3.40 -16.97 10.75
C ILE A 75 -4.17 -16.55 12.01
N LEU A 76 -5.07 -15.58 11.88
CA LEU A 76 -5.92 -15.11 12.98
C LEU A 76 -6.79 -16.23 13.53
N LEU A 77 -7.48 -16.97 12.65
CA LEU A 77 -8.37 -18.05 13.06
C LEU A 77 -7.59 -19.21 13.72
N GLU A 78 -6.39 -19.52 13.21
CA GLU A 78 -5.51 -20.51 13.83
C GLU A 78 -5.05 -20.07 15.24
N PHE A 79 -4.66 -18.80 15.38
CA PHE A 79 -4.30 -18.21 16.67
C PHE A 79 -5.49 -18.30 17.65
N CYS A 80 -6.66 -17.87 17.25
CA CYS A 80 -7.85 -17.87 18.09
C CYS A 80 -8.24 -19.30 18.50
N ARG A 81 -8.18 -20.26 17.57
CA ARG A 81 -8.45 -21.68 17.87
C ARG A 81 -7.46 -22.25 18.89
N LYS A 82 -6.15 -21.96 18.72
CA LYS A 82 -5.10 -22.46 19.65
C LYS A 82 -5.25 -21.89 21.06
N ASN A 83 -5.60 -20.62 21.15
CA ASN A 83 -5.72 -19.92 22.42
C ASN A 83 -7.15 -19.92 22.99
N MET A 84 -8.08 -20.63 22.36
CA MET A 84 -9.49 -20.67 22.75
C MET A 84 -10.13 -19.27 22.85
N VAL A 85 -9.73 -18.36 21.96
CA VAL A 85 -10.31 -17.01 21.82
C VAL A 85 -11.54 -17.10 20.92
N ARG A 86 -12.67 -16.60 21.39
CA ARG A 86 -13.89 -16.46 20.59
C ARG A 86 -13.74 -15.31 19.59
N VAL A 87 -14.15 -15.53 18.35
CA VAL A 87 -14.09 -14.48 17.30
C VAL A 87 -15.51 -14.18 16.82
N ILE A 88 -15.84 -12.89 16.81
CA ILE A 88 -17.14 -12.38 16.35
C ILE A 88 -16.89 -11.33 15.27
N SER A 89 -17.51 -11.50 14.09
CA SER A 89 -17.53 -10.50 13.03
C SER A 89 -18.96 -10.00 12.83
N ILE A 90 -19.17 -8.70 13.09
CA ILE A 90 -20.51 -8.10 13.14
C ILE A 90 -21.17 -8.15 11.77
N ARG A 91 -20.50 -7.60 10.75
CA ARG A 91 -21.06 -7.44 9.39
C ARG A 91 -21.07 -8.72 8.57
N ASP A 92 -20.14 -9.63 8.86
CA ASP A 92 -20.14 -10.95 8.25
C ASP A 92 -21.12 -11.90 8.94
N ARG A 93 -21.67 -11.50 10.10
CA ARG A 93 -22.59 -12.30 10.95
C ARG A 93 -21.98 -13.65 11.31
N ILE A 94 -20.70 -13.65 11.68
CA ILE A 94 -19.96 -14.86 12.04
C ILE A 94 -19.54 -14.79 13.49
N ASP A 95 -19.82 -15.86 14.18
CA ASP A 95 -19.42 -16.11 15.56
C ASP A 95 -18.83 -17.52 15.63
N SER A 96 -17.62 -17.65 16.14
CA SER A 96 -16.93 -18.95 16.22
C SER A 96 -17.61 -19.96 17.12
N THR A 97 -18.46 -19.52 18.06
CA THR A 97 -19.30 -20.41 18.90
C THR A 97 -20.70 -20.61 18.35
N GLY A 98 -21.13 -19.78 17.39
CA GLY A 98 -22.47 -19.84 16.81
C GLY A 98 -23.60 -19.33 17.71
N GLU A 99 -23.28 -18.77 18.87
CA GLU A 99 -24.29 -18.34 19.85
C GLU A 99 -24.97 -17.02 19.45
N MET A 100 -24.20 -16.07 18.93
CA MET A 100 -24.68 -14.73 18.65
C MET A 100 -25.45 -14.65 17.33
N PHE A 101 -25.01 -15.35 16.29
CA PHE A 101 -25.65 -15.34 14.97
C PHE A 101 -26.12 -16.73 14.57
N LYS A 102 -27.23 -17.18 15.17
CA LYS A 102 -27.76 -18.52 14.97
C LYS A 102 -28.24 -18.79 13.54
N ASP A 103 -28.59 -17.73 12.80
CA ASP A 103 -29.09 -17.81 11.43
C ASP A 103 -28.03 -17.85 10.35
N THR A 104 -26.74 -17.79 10.73
CA THR A 104 -25.62 -17.81 9.77
C THR A 104 -25.59 -19.13 9.03
N ARG A 105 -25.61 -19.06 7.70
CA ARG A 105 -25.56 -20.23 6.82
C ARG A 105 -24.12 -20.46 6.34
N SER A 106 -23.83 -21.71 6.00
CA SER A 106 -22.54 -22.04 5.38
C SER A 106 -22.27 -21.25 4.08
N SER A 107 -23.34 -20.92 3.33
CA SER A 107 -23.25 -20.06 2.15
C SER A 107 -22.72 -18.66 2.47
N ASP A 108 -23.07 -18.10 3.61
CA ASP A 108 -22.66 -16.76 4.02
C ASP A 108 -21.15 -16.74 4.34
N ILE A 109 -20.68 -17.79 5.01
CA ILE A 109 -19.27 -17.99 5.30
C ILE A 109 -18.47 -18.16 4.00
N LEU A 110 -18.94 -18.98 3.07
CA LEU A 110 -18.28 -19.18 1.77
C LEU A 110 -18.24 -17.90 0.93
N ASN A 111 -19.33 -17.14 0.92
CA ASN A 111 -19.41 -15.84 0.25
C ASN A 111 -18.44 -14.83 0.88
N MET A 112 -18.38 -14.76 2.20
CA MET A 112 -17.43 -13.90 2.92
C MET A 112 -15.99 -14.27 2.54
N MET A 113 -15.64 -15.55 2.55
CA MET A 113 -14.30 -16.02 2.17
C MET A 113 -13.95 -15.68 0.73
N ALA A 114 -14.90 -15.79 -0.19
CA ALA A 114 -14.71 -15.50 -1.61
C ALA A 114 -14.52 -13.98 -1.86
N THR A 115 -15.26 -13.12 -1.16
CA THR A 115 -15.22 -11.67 -1.34
C THR A 115 -14.11 -10.98 -0.56
N LEU A 116 -13.67 -11.56 0.56
CA LEU A 116 -12.67 -11.01 1.47
C LEU A 116 -11.40 -10.46 0.78
N PRO A 117 -10.73 -11.18 -0.14
CA PRO A 117 -9.50 -10.68 -0.74
C PRO A 117 -9.73 -9.39 -1.56
N GLN A 118 -10.85 -9.32 -2.27
CA GLN A 118 -11.19 -8.16 -3.10
C GLN A 118 -11.58 -6.95 -2.23
N GLU A 119 -12.38 -7.14 -1.21
CA GLU A 119 -12.78 -6.09 -0.28
C GLU A 119 -11.59 -5.52 0.50
N ALA A 120 -10.76 -6.38 1.07
CA ALA A 120 -9.56 -5.97 1.80
C ALA A 120 -8.56 -5.23 0.88
N LEU A 121 -8.46 -5.63 -0.39
CA LEU A 121 -7.64 -4.93 -1.38
C LEU A 121 -8.25 -3.58 -1.75
N ALA A 122 -9.58 -3.49 -1.92
CA ALA A 122 -10.27 -2.25 -2.24
C ALA A 122 -10.09 -1.21 -1.11
N MET A 123 -10.25 -1.59 0.15
CA MET A 123 -10.02 -0.71 1.29
C MET A 123 -8.59 -0.17 1.32
N ARG A 124 -7.58 -1.02 1.09
CA ARG A 124 -6.17 -0.60 1.07
C ARG A 124 -5.83 0.31 -0.10
N ARG A 125 -6.35 0.03 -1.30
CA ARG A 125 -6.14 0.89 -2.47
C ARG A 125 -6.75 2.27 -2.27
N ALA A 126 -7.97 2.31 -1.78
CA ALA A 126 -8.68 3.54 -1.51
C ALA A 126 -7.95 4.37 -0.44
N ASN A 127 -7.46 3.72 0.62
CA ASN A 127 -6.65 4.35 1.66
C ASN A 127 -5.32 4.91 1.12
N SER A 128 -4.62 4.15 0.30
CA SER A 128 -3.38 4.58 -0.36
C SER A 128 -3.59 5.81 -1.26
N SER A 129 -4.73 5.89 -1.96
CA SER A 129 -5.07 7.04 -2.81
C SER A 129 -5.32 8.29 -1.96
N THR A 130 -6.05 8.16 -0.85
CA THR A 130 -6.31 9.27 0.09
C THR A 130 -5.02 9.74 0.76
N SER A 131 -4.13 8.83 1.09
CA SER A 131 -2.81 9.14 1.66
C SER A 131 -1.90 9.90 0.68
N LYS A 132 -2.02 9.63 -0.63
CA LYS A 132 -1.29 10.39 -1.67
C LYS A 132 -1.81 11.82 -1.80
N LEU A 133 -3.11 12.03 -1.66
CA LEU A 133 -3.73 13.36 -1.69
C LEU A 133 -3.43 14.18 -0.42
N LYS A 134 -3.25 13.52 0.73
CA LYS A 134 -2.89 14.14 2.02
C LYS A 134 -1.39 14.31 2.23
N LYS A 135 -0.53 13.88 1.28
CA LYS A 135 0.88 14.27 1.36
C LYS A 135 0.91 15.79 1.23
N PRO A 136 1.26 16.54 2.29
CA PRO A 136 1.54 17.95 2.12
C PRO A 136 2.56 18.03 0.99
N ILE A 137 2.35 18.98 0.06
CA ILE A 137 3.39 19.41 -0.87
C ILE A 137 4.61 19.53 0.02
N LYS A 138 5.56 18.62 -0.10
CA LYS A 138 6.75 18.65 0.76
C LYS A 138 7.35 20.01 0.53
N ALA A 139 7.22 20.89 1.51
CA ALA A 139 8.05 22.06 1.58
C ALA A 139 9.45 21.53 1.28
N HIS A 140 10.06 22.01 0.19
CA HIS A 140 11.30 21.46 -0.33
C HIS A 140 12.28 21.40 0.84
N THR A 141 12.52 20.20 1.36
CA THR A 141 13.55 19.99 2.38
C THR A 141 14.86 20.53 1.79
N SER A 142 15.72 21.11 2.61
CA SER A 142 17.01 21.67 2.15
C SER A 142 17.77 20.69 1.24
N ALA A 143 17.67 19.39 1.51
CA ALA A 143 18.23 18.33 0.67
C ALA A 143 17.59 18.24 -0.73
N THR A 144 16.29 18.55 -0.86
CA THR A 144 15.60 18.56 -2.16
C THR A 144 15.96 19.82 -2.95
N LEU A 145 16.11 20.96 -2.28
CA LEU A 145 16.56 22.20 -2.89
C LEU A 145 17.99 22.05 -3.39
N LEU A 146 18.90 21.52 -2.58
CA LEU A 146 20.30 21.25 -2.97
C LEU A 146 20.37 20.28 -4.16
N LYS A 147 19.52 19.27 -4.22
CA LYS A 147 19.43 18.37 -5.38
C LYS A 147 18.94 19.08 -6.63
N LEU A 148 17.95 19.97 -6.50
CA LEU A 148 17.43 20.74 -7.62
C LEU A 148 18.48 21.72 -8.16
N GLU A 149 19.18 22.42 -7.27
CA GLU A 149 20.27 23.34 -7.62
C GLU A 149 21.42 22.61 -8.33
N ARG A 150 21.82 21.45 -7.80
CA ARG A 150 22.84 20.61 -8.42
C ARG A 150 22.45 20.12 -9.81
N ASN A 151 21.16 19.75 -10.00
CA ASN A 151 20.66 19.36 -11.32
C ASN A 151 20.66 20.56 -12.29
N LYS A 152 20.24 21.74 -11.84
CA LYS A 152 20.31 22.99 -12.64
C LYS A 152 21.75 23.34 -13.02
N MET A 153 22.69 23.17 -12.10
CA MET A 153 24.11 23.39 -12.37
C MET A 153 24.60 22.48 -13.50
N VAL A 154 24.28 21.20 -13.49
CA VAL A 154 24.64 20.24 -14.55
C VAL A 154 24.12 20.70 -15.91
N VAL A 155 22.84 21.09 -15.99
CA VAL A 155 22.22 21.56 -17.22
C VAL A 155 22.90 22.85 -17.75
N ASN A 156 23.19 23.81 -16.86
CA ASN A 156 23.84 25.07 -17.21
C ASN A 156 25.23 24.85 -17.71
N MET A 157 26.06 24.04 -17.03
CA MET A 157 27.40 23.71 -17.46
C MET A 157 27.45 23.04 -18.83
N TYR A 158 26.51 22.09 -19.08
CA TYR A 158 26.44 21.44 -20.39
C TYR A 158 26.04 22.42 -21.50
N LYS A 159 25.06 23.30 -21.26
CA LYS A 159 24.67 24.37 -22.20
C LYS A 159 25.78 25.38 -22.44
N SER A 160 26.67 25.59 -21.46
CA SER A 160 27.85 26.44 -21.58
C SER A 160 29.03 25.76 -22.27
N GLY A 161 28.86 24.53 -22.80
CA GLY A 161 29.87 23.83 -23.59
C GLY A 161 30.91 23.02 -22.80
N HIS A 162 30.72 22.83 -21.49
CA HIS A 162 31.58 21.96 -20.70
C HIS A 162 31.42 20.49 -21.08
N THR A 163 32.52 19.74 -21.03
CA THR A 163 32.48 18.28 -21.30
C THR A 163 31.77 17.52 -20.20
N ILE A 164 31.22 16.34 -20.53
CA ILE A 164 30.57 15.46 -19.53
C ILE A 164 31.53 15.09 -18.40
N ASP A 165 32.81 14.93 -18.70
CA ASP A 165 33.83 14.58 -17.71
C ASP A 165 34.12 15.75 -16.74
N ASP A 166 34.18 16.97 -17.24
CA ASP A 166 34.34 18.17 -16.40
C ASP A 166 33.12 18.35 -15.48
N ILE A 167 31.94 18.17 -16.05
CA ILE A 167 30.68 18.26 -15.29
C ILE A 167 30.63 17.16 -14.22
N TRP A 168 31.04 15.94 -14.54
CA TRP A 168 31.07 14.84 -13.60
C TRP A 168 31.98 15.10 -12.41
N GLN A 169 33.21 15.57 -12.67
CA GLN A 169 34.16 15.90 -11.62
C GLN A 169 33.69 17.01 -10.69
N ARG A 170 33.03 18.05 -11.24
CA ARG A 170 32.57 19.21 -10.46
C ARG A 170 31.20 18.99 -9.78
N SER A 171 30.34 18.14 -10.33
CA SER A 171 28.98 17.95 -9.82
C SER A 171 28.86 16.99 -8.62
N GLY A 172 29.91 16.20 -8.34
CA GLY A 172 29.92 15.23 -7.25
C GLY A 172 28.95 14.07 -7.42
N PHE A 173 28.49 13.77 -8.65
CA PHE A 173 27.69 12.57 -8.91
C PHE A 173 28.57 11.32 -8.95
N LYS A 174 28.05 10.22 -8.40
CA LYS A 174 28.76 8.93 -8.34
C LYS A 174 28.91 8.26 -9.70
N SER A 175 28.10 8.58 -10.70
CA SER A 175 28.19 8.01 -12.04
C SER A 175 27.83 9.00 -13.14
N ARG A 176 28.47 8.86 -14.32
CA ARG A 176 28.14 9.62 -15.53
C ARG A 176 26.73 9.38 -16.04
N SER A 177 26.17 8.19 -15.78
CA SER A 177 24.77 7.84 -16.15
C SER A 177 23.78 8.77 -15.49
N SER A 178 24.06 9.26 -14.28
CA SER A 178 23.19 10.22 -13.58
C SER A 178 23.14 11.57 -14.30
N LEU A 179 24.24 12.01 -14.90
CA LEU A 179 24.30 13.27 -15.68
C LEU A 179 23.47 13.14 -16.95
N PHE A 180 23.62 12.04 -17.69
CA PHE A 180 22.83 11.79 -18.89
C PHE A 180 21.34 11.77 -18.60
N ARG A 181 20.94 11.15 -17.48
CA ARG A 181 19.53 11.15 -17.06
C ARG A 181 19.01 12.57 -16.80
N ILE A 182 19.77 13.39 -16.08
CA ILE A 182 19.40 14.78 -15.76
C ILE A 182 19.27 15.61 -17.05
N LEU A 183 20.22 15.48 -17.98
CA LEU A 183 20.21 16.19 -19.26
C LEU A 183 19.02 15.76 -20.14
N ASN A 184 18.71 14.46 -20.18
CA ASN A 184 17.53 13.95 -20.89
C ASN A 184 16.23 14.43 -20.25
N GLU A 185 16.13 14.40 -18.90
CA GLU A 185 14.96 14.91 -18.16
C GLU A 185 14.75 16.42 -18.41
N ALA A 186 15.84 17.17 -18.64
CA ALA A 186 15.79 18.59 -18.96
C ALA A 186 15.57 18.90 -20.45
N GLY A 187 15.39 17.88 -21.30
CA GLY A 187 15.16 18.03 -22.73
C GLY A 187 16.35 18.61 -23.51
N VAL A 188 17.58 18.39 -23.01
CA VAL A 188 18.78 18.89 -23.66
C VAL A 188 19.26 17.88 -24.69
N ASP A 189 19.42 18.32 -25.95
CA ASP A 189 20.00 17.49 -27.01
C ASP A 189 21.46 17.17 -26.71
N LEU A 190 21.73 15.88 -26.53
CA LEU A 190 23.08 15.42 -26.23
C LEU A 190 23.86 15.31 -27.53
N ASN A 191 24.89 16.12 -27.69
CA ASN A 191 25.84 16.03 -28.81
C ASN A 191 26.70 14.77 -28.66
N ARG A 192 26.14 13.62 -28.97
CA ARG A 192 26.81 12.32 -28.96
C ARG A 192 27.59 12.21 -30.27
N GLY A 193 28.90 12.36 -30.23
CA GLY A 193 29.75 12.06 -31.39
C GLY A 193 29.36 10.69 -31.98
N HIS A 194 29.39 10.60 -33.30
CA HIS A 194 28.80 9.53 -34.16
C HIS A 194 29.26 8.10 -33.87
N THR A 195 30.17 7.84 -32.91
CA THR A 195 30.89 6.57 -32.82
C THR A 195 30.69 5.73 -31.57
N LYS A 196 30.00 6.19 -30.50
CA LYS A 196 29.79 5.36 -29.28
C LYS A 196 28.50 5.71 -28.53
N GLY A 197 27.36 5.50 -29.15
CA GLY A 197 26.05 5.51 -28.44
C GLY A 197 25.50 4.08 -28.25
N PRO A 198 24.66 3.83 -27.25
CA PRO A 198 23.95 2.58 -27.19
C PRO A 198 23.11 2.41 -28.46
N LEU A 199 23.14 1.21 -29.05
CA LEU A 199 22.38 0.84 -30.24
C LEU A 199 20.93 1.30 -30.08
N LYS A 200 20.39 2.05 -31.06
CA LYS A 200 18.96 2.34 -31.15
C LYS A 200 18.21 1.02 -31.07
N LYS A 201 17.17 0.93 -30.24
CA LYS A 201 16.21 -0.16 -30.32
C LYS A 201 15.75 -0.25 -31.76
N ARG A 202 15.97 -1.39 -32.42
CA ARG A 202 15.37 -1.70 -33.73
C ARG A 202 13.86 -1.61 -33.55
N ASN A 203 13.24 -0.62 -34.16
CA ASN A 203 11.81 -0.69 -34.44
C ASN A 203 11.67 -1.80 -35.48
N HIS A 204 10.94 -2.88 -35.14
CA HIS A 204 10.39 -3.79 -36.12
C HIS A 204 9.29 -3.02 -36.86
N SER A 205 9.64 -2.35 -37.92
CA SER A 205 8.70 -2.00 -38.99
C SER A 205 8.57 -3.23 -39.83
N ASN A 206 7.34 -3.73 -39.92
CA ASN A 206 6.92 -4.72 -40.88
C ASN A 206 7.27 -4.20 -42.27
N GLU A 207 8.21 -4.84 -42.95
CA GLU A 207 8.35 -4.79 -44.39
C GLU A 207 7.48 -5.93 -44.95
N GLU A 208 6.29 -5.58 -45.40
CA GLU A 208 5.53 -6.38 -46.33
C GLU A 208 6.30 -6.34 -47.64
N ASP A 209 6.91 -7.46 -48.02
CA ASP A 209 7.47 -7.68 -49.35
C ASP A 209 6.34 -7.92 -50.34
N ASP A 210 6.03 -6.90 -51.09
CA ASP A 210 5.47 -7.02 -52.43
C ASP A 210 6.50 -7.69 -53.36
N ASN A 211 6.25 -8.88 -53.77
CA ASN A 211 6.92 -9.53 -54.89
C ASN A 211 5.86 -10.02 -55.87
N GLU A 212 5.44 -9.12 -56.73
CA GLU A 212 4.92 -9.44 -58.06
C GLU A 212 6.05 -9.29 -59.08
N LYS A 213 6.17 -10.30 -59.96
CA LYS A 213 6.77 -10.44 -61.31
C LYS A 213 7.87 -11.50 -61.35
N ASP A 214 7.72 -12.52 -62.06
CA ASP A 214 7.48 -12.95 -63.48
C ASP A 214 7.30 -14.47 -63.53
#